data_514c3c9ae78b0325ba18d2490ec07811
#
_entry.id   514c3c9ae78b0325ba18d2490ec07811
#
_cell.length_a   1.000
_cell.length_b   1.000
_cell.length_c   1.000
_cell.angle_alpha   90.00
_cell.angle_beta   90.00
_cell.angle_gamma   90.00
#
_symmetry.space_group_name_H-M   'P 1'
#
loop_
_entity.id
_entity.type
_entity.pdbx_description
1 polymer ?
#
loop_
_entity_poly.entity_id
_entity_poly.type
_entity_poly.pdbx_seq_one_letter_code
_entity_poly.pdbx_strand_id
1 'polypeptide(L)'
;MHKIIKFITYLSFIFIWVNPSLAIINQLSHNDSVEWPTNSWPENFKEIDDEGFNAIINYTFSDNSHDELGRTNALLIIQDGSIVYENYNSPITKDTKLVSYSMAKSYIGLLTGMMIDRGIILSKDETNLL
;
A
#
# COMPACT_ATOMS: atom_id res chain seq x y z
N MET A 1 17.12 -43.11 -26.50
CA MET A 1 16.33 -41.96 -26.96
C MET A 1 15.26 -41.52 -25.94
N HIS A 2 14.41 -42.39 -25.40
CA HIS A 2 13.32 -42.03 -24.48
C HIS A 2 13.77 -41.36 -23.14
N LYS A 3 14.93 -41.72 -22.60
CA LYS A 3 15.48 -41.15 -21.34
C LYS A 3 16.00 -39.72 -21.50
N ILE A 4 16.57 -39.41 -22.67
CA ILE A 4 17.10 -38.06 -22.96
C ILE A 4 15.96 -37.06 -23.16
N ILE A 5 14.88 -37.50 -23.84
CA ILE A 5 13.70 -36.65 -24.07
C ILE A 5 13.02 -36.29 -22.74
N LYS A 6 12.91 -37.23 -21.79
CA LYS A 6 12.36 -36.96 -20.46
C LYS A 6 13.24 -35.98 -19.66
N PHE A 7 14.55 -36.05 -19.78
CA PHE A 7 15.49 -35.14 -19.09
C PHE A 7 15.39 -33.71 -19.64
N ILE A 8 15.25 -33.58 -20.97
CA ILE A 8 15.07 -32.26 -21.60
C ILE A 8 13.72 -31.65 -21.22
N THR A 9 12.65 -32.45 -21.12
CA THR A 9 11.34 -31.94 -20.68
C THR A 9 11.36 -31.47 -19.23
N TYR A 10 12.04 -32.18 -18.34
CA TYR A 10 12.23 -31.76 -16.95
C TYR A 10 13.07 -30.49 -16.82
N LEU A 11 14.13 -30.35 -17.63
CA LEU A 11 14.98 -29.16 -17.65
C LEU A 11 14.20 -27.92 -18.15
N SER A 12 13.35 -28.09 -19.14
CA SER A 12 12.49 -27.04 -19.66
C SER A 12 11.45 -26.58 -18.61
N PHE A 13 10.91 -27.51 -17.81
CA PHE A 13 9.98 -27.17 -16.72
C PHE A 13 10.67 -26.41 -15.59
N ILE A 14 11.92 -26.74 -15.26
CA ILE A 14 12.69 -26.00 -14.23
C ILE A 14 13.00 -24.59 -14.71
N PHE A 15 13.27 -24.37 -16.01
CA PHE A 15 13.53 -23.03 -16.55
C PHE A 15 12.28 -22.15 -16.60
N ILE A 16 11.09 -22.72 -16.75
CA ILE A 16 9.82 -21.96 -16.72
C ILE A 16 9.49 -21.51 -15.29
N TRP A 17 9.93 -22.23 -14.25
CA TRP A 17 9.70 -21.88 -12.84
C TRP A 17 10.73 -20.89 -12.27
N VAL A 18 11.84 -20.64 -12.94
CA VAL A 18 12.90 -19.71 -12.50
C VAL A 18 12.91 -18.41 -13.32
N ASN A 19 11.87 -18.16 -14.12
CA ASN A 19 11.67 -16.79 -14.57
C ASN A 19 11.18 -15.98 -13.36
N PRO A 20 12.05 -15.18 -12.69
CA PRO A 20 11.54 -14.14 -11.85
C PRO A 20 10.64 -13.33 -12.76
N SER A 21 9.38 -13.24 -12.45
CA SER A 21 8.55 -12.16 -12.95
C SER A 21 9.28 -10.90 -12.55
N LEU A 22 10.10 -10.38 -13.44
CA LEU A 22 10.53 -9.00 -13.39
C LEU A 22 9.23 -8.22 -13.57
N ALA A 23 8.45 -8.13 -12.51
CA ALA A 23 7.49 -7.05 -12.36
C ALA A 23 8.36 -5.81 -12.48
N ILE A 24 8.52 -5.32 -13.70
CA ILE A 24 8.96 -3.97 -13.95
C ILE A 24 7.82 -3.15 -13.33
N ILE A 25 7.97 -2.89 -12.03
CA ILE A 25 7.25 -1.80 -11.41
C ILE A 25 7.78 -0.60 -12.19
N ASN A 26 7.03 -0.19 -13.21
CA ASN A 26 7.23 1.12 -13.79
C ASN A 26 7.13 2.07 -12.62
N GLN A 27 8.28 2.49 -12.14
CA GLN A 27 8.37 3.51 -11.11
C GLN A 27 7.69 4.72 -11.76
N LEU A 28 6.45 4.99 -11.34
CA LEU A 28 5.76 6.19 -11.77
C LEU A 28 6.70 7.33 -11.38
N SER A 29 7.25 8.02 -12.39
CA SER A 29 8.13 9.14 -12.12
C SER A 29 7.34 10.14 -11.29
N HIS A 30 7.88 10.46 -10.12
CA HIS A 30 7.33 11.53 -9.31
C HIS A 30 7.37 12.81 -10.14
N ASN A 31 6.25 13.51 -10.19
CA ASN A 31 6.23 14.82 -10.82
C ASN A 31 6.88 15.82 -9.85
N ASP A 32 8.04 16.35 -10.24
CA ASP A 32 8.82 17.30 -9.43
C ASP A 32 8.04 18.58 -9.07
N SER A 33 6.92 18.84 -9.76
CA SER A 33 6.03 19.96 -9.45
C SER A 33 5.04 19.67 -8.33
N VAL A 34 4.95 18.42 -7.85
CA VAL A 34 4.08 18.03 -6.73
C VAL A 34 4.80 18.25 -5.43
N GLU A 35 4.24 19.11 -4.58
CA GLU A 35 4.78 19.37 -3.24
C GLU A 35 4.55 18.17 -2.32
N TRP A 36 5.61 17.72 -1.63
CA TRP A 36 5.49 16.68 -0.62
C TRP A 36 4.92 17.24 0.69
N PRO A 37 3.99 16.54 1.34
CA PRO A 37 3.44 16.96 2.61
C PRO A 37 4.49 16.82 3.73
N THR A 38 5.20 17.89 4.06
CA THR A 38 6.23 17.90 5.11
C THR A 38 5.68 18.31 6.47
N ASN A 39 4.83 19.32 6.53
CA ASN A 39 4.23 19.86 7.76
C ASN A 39 2.74 19.48 7.86
N SER A 40 2.02 19.54 6.76
CA SER A 40 0.61 19.17 6.66
C SER A 40 0.32 18.68 5.25
N TRP A 41 -0.73 17.89 5.10
CA TRP A 41 -1.24 17.53 3.78
C TRP A 41 -1.93 18.74 3.15
N PRO A 42 -1.56 19.14 1.91
CA PRO A 42 -2.37 20.09 1.16
C PRO A 42 -3.79 19.53 0.96
N GLU A 43 -4.77 20.38 1.11
CA GLU A 43 -6.18 20.02 0.90
C GLU A 43 -6.68 20.68 -0.37
N ASN A 44 -7.21 19.89 -1.30
CA ASN A 44 -7.81 20.32 -2.55
C ASN A 44 -9.09 19.51 -2.78
N PHE A 45 -10.04 19.66 -1.85
CA PHE A 45 -11.31 18.93 -1.92
C PHE A 45 -12.03 19.26 -3.22
N LYS A 46 -12.44 18.20 -3.92
CA LYS A 46 -13.21 18.29 -5.16
C LYS A 46 -14.63 17.85 -4.90
N GLU A 47 -15.56 18.64 -5.38
CA GLU A 47 -16.93 18.18 -5.52
C GLU A 47 -16.94 17.16 -6.69
N ILE A 48 -17.23 15.91 -6.37
CA ILE A 48 -17.27 14.83 -7.35
C ILE A 48 -18.72 14.56 -7.66
N ASP A 49 -19.22 15.18 -8.72
CA ASP A 49 -20.56 14.95 -9.25
C ASP A 49 -20.54 13.79 -10.26
N ASP A 50 -20.28 12.59 -9.74
CA ASP A 50 -20.27 11.35 -10.51
C ASP A 50 -21.15 10.32 -9.80
N GLU A 51 -22.17 9.81 -10.50
CA GLU A 51 -23.13 8.86 -9.95
C GLU A 51 -22.46 7.55 -9.52
N GLY A 52 -21.48 7.06 -10.29
CA GLY A 52 -20.73 5.85 -9.99
C GLY A 52 -19.88 6.02 -8.73
N PHE A 53 -19.19 7.15 -8.60
CA PHE A 53 -18.43 7.48 -7.42
C PHE A 53 -19.33 7.56 -6.18
N ASN A 54 -20.43 8.29 -6.27
CA ASN A 54 -21.37 8.43 -5.16
C ASN A 54 -22.00 7.09 -4.75
N ALA A 55 -22.30 6.21 -5.72
CA ALA A 55 -22.79 4.87 -5.45
C ALA A 55 -21.76 4.03 -4.69
N ILE A 56 -20.46 4.08 -5.08
CA ILE A 56 -19.38 3.38 -4.40
C ILE A 56 -19.20 3.90 -2.97
N ILE A 57 -19.20 5.22 -2.77
CA ILE A 57 -19.06 5.82 -1.45
C ILE A 57 -20.23 5.42 -0.54
N ASN A 58 -21.46 5.51 -1.04
CA ASN A 58 -22.65 5.13 -0.29
C ASN A 58 -22.61 3.64 0.10
N TYR A 59 -22.19 2.76 -0.82
CA TYR A 59 -22.01 1.36 -0.50
C TYR A 59 -20.92 1.15 0.54
N THR A 60 -19.75 1.77 0.38
CA THR A 60 -18.58 1.61 1.26
C THR A 60 -18.90 1.94 2.73
N PHE A 61 -19.74 2.94 2.97
CA PHE A 61 -20.14 3.37 4.32
C PHE A 61 -21.51 2.83 4.76
N SER A 62 -22.15 1.96 3.96
CA SER A 62 -23.42 1.36 4.32
C SER A 62 -23.28 0.17 5.24
N ASP A 63 -24.32 -0.17 5.98
CA ASP A 63 -24.38 -1.39 6.77
C ASP A 63 -24.34 -2.65 5.89
N ASN A 64 -24.80 -2.55 4.63
CA ASN A 64 -24.81 -3.66 3.69
C ASN A 64 -23.39 -4.12 3.26
N SER A 65 -22.41 -3.20 3.26
CA SER A 65 -21.03 -3.55 2.95
C SER A 65 -20.30 -4.23 4.10
N HIS A 66 -20.84 -4.12 5.31
CA HIS A 66 -20.16 -4.58 6.53
C HIS A 66 -19.90 -6.08 6.54
N ASP A 67 -20.81 -6.87 6.01
CA ASP A 67 -20.68 -8.34 5.96
C ASP A 67 -19.62 -8.82 4.92
N GLU A 68 -19.42 -8.05 3.86
CA GLU A 68 -18.49 -8.40 2.78
C GLU A 68 -17.11 -7.78 2.97
N LEU A 69 -17.05 -6.50 3.32
CA LEU A 69 -15.82 -5.71 3.37
C LEU A 69 -15.33 -5.44 4.80
N GLY A 70 -16.17 -5.72 5.81
CA GLY A 70 -15.98 -5.20 7.16
C GLY A 70 -16.37 -3.72 7.24
N ARG A 71 -16.39 -3.18 8.45
CA ARG A 71 -16.76 -1.79 8.69
C ARG A 71 -15.69 -0.84 8.19
N THR A 72 -16.03 0.01 7.25
CA THR A 72 -15.16 1.11 6.82
C THR A 72 -15.29 2.27 7.81
N ASN A 73 -14.20 2.64 8.44
CA ASN A 73 -14.15 3.73 9.42
C ASN A 73 -13.80 5.07 8.78
N ALA A 74 -12.90 5.07 7.80
CA ALA A 74 -12.44 6.28 7.13
C ALA A 74 -12.02 5.95 5.70
N LEU A 75 -12.16 6.91 4.79
CA LEU A 75 -11.65 6.85 3.44
C LEU A 75 -11.00 8.19 3.11
N LEU A 76 -9.73 8.15 2.68
CA LEU A 76 -9.00 9.28 2.13
C LEU A 76 -8.59 8.97 0.69
N ILE A 77 -8.75 9.95 -0.18
CA ILE A 77 -8.21 9.90 -1.53
C ILE A 77 -7.21 11.04 -1.68
N ILE A 78 -5.99 10.67 -2.08
CA ILE A 78 -4.90 11.60 -2.32
C ILE A 78 -4.59 11.58 -3.81
N GLN A 79 -4.56 12.74 -4.42
CA GLN A 79 -4.20 12.92 -5.82
C GLN A 79 -3.20 14.08 -5.93
N ASP A 80 -2.11 13.87 -6.65
CA ASP A 80 -1.08 14.89 -6.88
C ASP A 80 -0.62 15.57 -5.57
N GLY A 81 -0.36 14.76 -4.54
CA GLY A 81 0.14 15.24 -3.24
C GLY A 81 -0.90 15.93 -2.35
N SER A 82 -2.15 16.05 -2.77
CA SER A 82 -3.22 16.72 -2.03
C SER A 82 -4.36 15.78 -1.66
N ILE A 83 -4.98 16.00 -0.51
CA ILE A 83 -6.22 15.31 -0.15
C ILE A 83 -7.34 15.90 -0.99
N VAL A 84 -7.94 15.08 -1.85
CA VAL A 84 -9.06 15.48 -2.73
C VAL A 84 -10.40 14.99 -2.25
N TYR A 85 -10.41 13.98 -1.39
CA TYR A 85 -11.62 13.44 -0.75
C TYR A 85 -11.30 12.86 0.61
N GLU A 86 -12.18 13.11 1.58
CA GLU A 86 -12.06 12.60 2.94
C GLU A 86 -13.47 12.36 3.51
N ASN A 87 -13.69 11.16 4.06
CA ASN A 87 -14.97 10.82 4.69
C ASN A 87 -14.77 9.85 5.86
N TYR A 88 -15.62 9.96 6.86
CA TYR A 88 -15.59 9.20 8.11
C TYR A 88 -16.94 8.63 8.46
N ASN A 89 -16.95 7.40 8.95
CA ASN A 89 -18.16 6.74 9.44
C ASN A 89 -18.39 7.09 10.90
N SER A 90 -19.52 7.72 11.20
CA SER A 90 -19.87 8.11 12.59
C SER A 90 -19.77 6.92 13.57
N PRO A 91 -19.20 7.10 14.78
CA PRO A 91 -18.73 8.34 15.42
C PRO A 91 -17.26 8.69 15.14
N ILE A 92 -16.63 8.07 14.13
CA ILE A 92 -15.21 8.29 13.77
C ILE A 92 -15.05 9.69 13.17
N THR A 93 -13.94 10.33 13.54
CA THR A 93 -13.52 11.64 13.01
C THR A 93 -12.05 11.59 12.60
N LYS A 94 -11.54 12.64 11.98
CA LYS A 94 -10.12 12.75 11.62
C LYS A 94 -9.16 12.60 12.81
N ASP A 95 -9.62 12.94 14.01
CA ASP A 95 -8.80 12.89 15.23
C ASP A 95 -8.94 11.54 15.97
N THR A 96 -9.79 10.65 15.48
CA THR A 96 -10.00 9.34 16.09
C THR A 96 -8.80 8.43 15.85
N LYS A 97 -8.20 7.91 16.91
CA LYS A 97 -7.11 6.94 16.82
C LYS A 97 -7.67 5.57 16.44
N LEU A 98 -7.30 5.09 15.26
CA LEU A 98 -7.66 3.78 14.76
C LEU A 98 -6.52 2.78 14.95
N VAL A 99 -6.88 1.50 15.13
CA VAL A 99 -5.89 0.42 15.23
C VAL A 99 -5.29 0.16 13.85
N SER A 100 -3.97 0.25 13.76
CA SER A 100 -3.24 0.09 12.49
C SER A 100 -3.00 -1.36 12.08
N TYR A 101 -3.22 -2.32 12.99
CA TYR A 101 -2.92 -3.74 12.75
C TYR A 101 -1.54 -3.93 12.08
N SER A 102 -1.48 -4.74 11.02
CA SER A 102 -0.23 -5.06 10.31
C SER A 102 0.40 -3.88 9.56
N MET A 103 -0.30 -2.77 9.37
CA MET A 103 0.32 -1.53 8.84
C MET A 103 1.46 -1.04 9.74
N ALA A 104 1.40 -1.32 11.05
CA ALA A 104 2.47 -1.02 11.98
C ALA A 104 3.83 -1.61 11.55
N LYS A 105 3.83 -2.75 10.85
CA LYS A 105 5.06 -3.38 10.34
C LYS A 105 5.78 -2.51 9.31
N SER A 106 5.03 -1.77 8.50
CA SER A 106 5.62 -0.83 7.53
C SER A 106 6.36 0.30 8.23
N TYR A 107 5.80 0.84 9.31
CA TYR A 107 6.49 1.85 10.12
C TYR A 107 7.73 1.30 10.81
N ILE A 108 7.66 0.09 11.36
CA ILE A 108 8.83 -0.57 11.96
C ILE A 108 9.92 -0.79 10.90
N GLY A 109 9.55 -1.25 9.70
CA GLY A 109 10.50 -1.41 8.59
C GLY A 109 11.18 -0.09 8.22
N LEU A 110 10.42 1.00 8.12
CA LEU A 110 10.96 2.34 7.86
C LEU A 110 11.93 2.78 8.96
N LEU A 111 11.52 2.67 10.23
CA LEU A 111 12.37 3.02 11.37
C LEU A 111 13.65 2.21 11.40
N THR A 112 13.58 0.89 11.10
CA THR A 112 14.75 0.04 11.01
C THR A 112 15.69 0.52 9.90
N GLY A 113 15.18 0.86 8.72
CA GLY A 113 15.99 1.45 7.64
C GLY A 113 16.68 2.74 8.06
N MET A 114 15.97 3.64 8.75
CA MET A 114 16.56 4.88 9.28
C MET A 114 17.65 4.62 10.34
N MET A 115 17.50 3.58 11.16
CA MET A 115 18.50 3.20 12.15
C MET A 115 19.76 2.63 11.48
N ILE A 116 19.61 1.87 10.40
CA ILE A 116 20.74 1.39 9.58
C ILE A 116 21.46 2.58 8.94
N ASP A 117 20.73 3.48 8.31
CA ASP A 117 21.27 4.68 7.66
C ASP A 117 22.09 5.56 8.63
N ARG A 118 21.64 5.65 9.87
CA ARG A 118 22.32 6.37 10.96
C ARG A 118 23.43 5.59 11.65
N GLY A 119 23.70 4.35 11.23
CA GLY A 119 24.71 3.47 11.82
C GLY A 119 24.40 3.03 13.26
N ILE A 120 23.14 3.11 13.68
CA ILE A 120 22.71 2.65 15.03
C ILE A 120 22.66 1.13 15.06
N ILE A 121 22.24 0.50 13.96
CA ILE A 121 22.34 -0.93 13.70
C ILE A 121 23.10 -1.16 12.40
N LEU A 122 23.86 -2.26 12.32
CA LEU A 122 24.77 -2.49 11.19
C LEU A 122 24.04 -3.02 9.96
N SER A 123 22.99 -3.82 10.16
CA SER A 123 22.17 -4.37 9.06
C SER A 123 20.82 -4.87 9.57
N LYS A 124 19.92 -5.18 8.62
CA LYS A 124 18.64 -5.83 8.93
C LYS A 124 18.78 -7.25 9.52
N ASP A 125 19.94 -7.85 9.34
CA ASP A 125 20.24 -9.22 9.77
C ASP A 125 20.96 -9.24 11.14
N GLU A 126 21.14 -8.09 11.78
CA GLU A 126 21.74 -8.01 13.10
C GLU A 126 20.77 -8.55 14.16
N THR A 127 21.18 -9.62 14.84
CA THR A 127 20.36 -10.33 15.83
C THR A 127 20.73 -10.00 17.27
N ASN A 128 21.72 -9.15 17.51
CA ASN A 128 22.26 -8.84 18.84
C ASN A 128 21.56 -7.63 19.52
N LEU A 129 20.31 -7.38 19.17
CA LEU A 129 19.51 -6.28 19.75
C LEU A 129 18.75 -6.67 21.03
N LEU A 130 18.99 -7.87 21.59
CA LEU A 130 18.38 -8.36 22.82
C LEU A 130 19.42 -8.49 23.93
#